data_4e620033872def8922544d739443a8ca
#
_entry.id   4e620033872def8922544d739443a8ca
#
_cell.length_a   1.000
_cell.length_b   1.000
_cell.length_c   1.000
_cell.angle_alpha   90.00
_cell.angle_beta   90.00
_cell.angle_gamma   90.00
#
_symmetry.space_group_name_H-M   'P 1'
#
loop_
_entity.id
_entity.type
_entity.pdbx_description
1 polymer ?
#
loop_
_entity_poly.entity_id
_entity_poly.type
_entity_poly.pdbx_seq_one_letter_code
_entity_poly.pdbx_strand_id
1 'polypeptide(L)'
;MISDITFVSVATLIGAVFIIWLILVVFFTPGINYTIETRQDACSPEFSYKLVATSQAVFYPGNRIEVLTNGKTFYPAMLQAIKSATQSVDLECYIFQGGTVASQFADALVERATAGIKVTIVADAIGSARVGSALVSRLRAAGCRIEFYQPLRWYRLARLNNRTHRELLIVDGRVAFVGGAGIADWWAIAEGTTKPWRDTMARVEGPVVAALQGVFVENWLECCGEILIGDEYFPRLSAAGDTTALVVKSSPADRATVSRVVFQLLIDAACREVLIATPYFLPDKALRRVLVDTARRGVHLSVIVPGANTDQRWVRLASRRMYGGLLEAGVRIFEYEQAMIHAKVLIVDKTWGVLGTTNIDNRSFEHNDEVNIVMRDEAIATRLIADYRRDVDDSREVTLESWQGRPLWEKLIGTVAWILERQQ
;
A
#
# COMPACT_ATOMS: atom_id res chain seq x y z
N MET A 1 -36.53 26.30 -37.95
CA MET A 1 -36.70 24.83 -37.78
C MET A 1 -35.48 24.03 -38.25
N ILE A 2 -35.00 24.16 -39.51
CA ILE A 2 -33.74 23.45 -39.96
C ILE A 2 -32.49 24.06 -39.29
N SER A 3 -32.41 25.36 -39.07
CA SER A 3 -31.30 26.05 -38.36
C SER A 3 -31.22 25.66 -36.88
N ASP A 4 -32.34 25.41 -36.22
CA ASP A 4 -32.39 25.06 -34.80
C ASP A 4 -31.96 23.63 -34.55
N ILE A 5 -32.29 22.70 -35.48
CA ILE A 5 -31.86 21.31 -35.44
C ILE A 5 -30.33 21.20 -35.64
N THR A 6 -29.79 21.99 -36.58
CA THR A 6 -28.31 22.02 -36.79
C THR A 6 -27.57 22.63 -35.60
N PHE A 7 -28.09 23.68 -34.99
CA PHE A 7 -27.49 24.30 -33.81
C PHE A 7 -27.47 23.35 -32.61
N VAL A 8 -28.60 22.67 -32.32
CA VAL A 8 -28.71 21.67 -31.25
C VAL A 8 -27.76 20.50 -31.49
N SER A 9 -27.67 20.03 -32.74
CA SER A 9 -26.75 18.89 -33.07
C SER A 9 -25.27 19.30 -32.91
N VAL A 10 -24.90 20.49 -33.33
CA VAL A 10 -23.53 21.02 -33.17
C VAL A 10 -23.21 21.25 -31.68
N ALA A 11 -24.09 21.82 -30.90
CA ALA A 11 -23.91 22.02 -29.46
C ALA A 11 -23.77 20.67 -28.70
N THR A 12 -24.58 19.68 -29.08
CA THR A 12 -24.50 18.33 -28.52
C THR A 12 -23.15 17.65 -28.84
N LEU A 13 -22.67 17.79 -30.08
CA LEU A 13 -21.36 17.24 -30.51
C LEU A 13 -20.24 17.93 -29.76
N ILE A 14 -20.25 19.27 -29.64
CA ILE A 14 -19.23 20.00 -28.85
C ILE A 14 -19.26 19.55 -27.38
N GLY A 15 -20.44 19.40 -26.79
CA GLY A 15 -20.61 18.91 -25.44
C GLY A 15 -20.03 17.49 -25.25
N ALA A 16 -20.33 16.59 -26.19
CA ALA A 16 -19.79 15.22 -26.17
C ALA A 16 -18.26 15.19 -26.32
N VAL A 17 -17.70 15.97 -27.24
CA VAL A 17 -16.26 16.12 -27.44
C VAL A 17 -15.59 16.69 -26.18
N PHE A 18 -16.21 17.72 -25.57
CA PHE A 18 -15.69 18.29 -24.32
C PHE A 18 -15.72 17.30 -23.17
N ILE A 19 -16.80 16.52 -23.03
CA ILE A 19 -16.89 15.45 -22.01
C ILE A 19 -15.84 14.38 -22.26
N ILE A 20 -15.67 13.92 -23.51
CA ILE A 20 -14.63 12.97 -23.87
C ILE A 20 -13.23 13.52 -23.56
N TRP A 21 -12.96 14.77 -23.95
CA TRP A 21 -11.73 15.45 -23.65
C TRP A 21 -11.48 15.56 -22.14
N LEU A 22 -12.50 15.93 -21.36
CA LEU A 22 -12.43 16.00 -19.90
C LEU A 22 -12.11 14.62 -19.28
N ILE A 23 -12.78 13.57 -19.76
CA ILE A 23 -12.50 12.18 -19.39
C ILE A 23 -11.04 11.83 -19.72
N LEU A 24 -10.57 12.14 -20.93
CA LEU A 24 -9.20 11.88 -21.34
C LEU A 24 -8.19 12.64 -20.47
N VAL A 25 -8.42 13.91 -20.15
CA VAL A 25 -7.52 14.72 -19.32
C VAL A 25 -7.52 14.25 -17.86
N VAL A 26 -8.66 13.83 -17.32
CA VAL A 26 -8.77 13.40 -15.92
C VAL A 26 -8.23 11.98 -15.70
N PHE A 27 -8.40 11.09 -16.69
CA PHE A 27 -8.08 9.67 -16.54
C PHE A 27 -6.85 9.21 -17.34
N PHE A 28 -6.33 10.02 -18.27
CA PHE A 28 -5.23 9.64 -19.16
C PHE A 28 -4.04 10.59 -19.04
N THR A 29 -3.39 10.56 -17.88
CA THR A 29 -2.09 11.22 -17.73
C THR A 29 -1.01 10.28 -18.26
N PRO A 30 -0.12 10.72 -19.20
CA PRO A 30 0.98 9.89 -19.65
C PRO A 30 1.91 9.57 -18.48
N GLY A 31 2.04 8.28 -18.17
CA GLY A 31 2.97 7.81 -17.13
C GLY A 31 4.43 8.02 -17.54
N ILE A 32 5.31 8.15 -16.55
CA ILE A 32 6.76 8.24 -16.76
C ILE A 32 7.29 6.86 -17.20
N ASN A 33 8.08 6.81 -18.27
CA ASN A 33 8.75 5.58 -18.68
C ASN A 33 10.08 5.42 -17.92
N TYR A 34 10.06 4.68 -16.82
CA TYR A 34 11.23 4.46 -15.97
C TYR A 34 12.24 3.52 -16.62
N THR A 35 13.49 3.95 -16.73
CA THR A 35 14.61 3.13 -17.22
C THR A 35 15.79 3.26 -16.26
N ILE A 36 16.55 2.16 -16.08
CA ILE A 36 17.81 2.15 -15.32
C ILE A 36 18.94 1.99 -16.34
N GLU A 37 19.83 2.98 -16.39
CA GLU A 37 20.94 3.00 -17.34
C GLU A 37 22.06 2.04 -16.91
N THR A 38 22.41 2.05 -15.63
CA THR A 38 23.49 1.23 -15.09
C THR A 38 23.01 0.41 -13.91
N ARG A 39 23.08 -0.90 -14.06
CA ARG A 39 22.76 -1.86 -13.01
C ARG A 39 23.67 -1.69 -11.80
N GLN A 40 23.10 -1.86 -10.63
CA GLN A 40 23.78 -1.88 -9.35
C GLN A 40 23.75 -3.28 -8.73
N ASP A 41 24.49 -3.48 -7.65
CA ASP A 41 24.45 -4.66 -6.79
C ASP A 41 23.77 -4.28 -5.45
N ALA A 42 22.64 -4.91 -5.15
CA ALA A 42 21.87 -4.64 -3.93
C ALA A 42 22.66 -4.91 -2.64
N CYS A 43 23.68 -5.78 -2.69
CA CYS A 43 24.54 -6.10 -1.56
C CYS A 43 25.68 -5.10 -1.37
N SER A 44 25.97 -4.24 -2.37
CA SER A 44 27.06 -3.27 -2.26
C SER A 44 26.76 -2.14 -1.29
N PRO A 45 27.75 -1.61 -0.56
CA PRO A 45 27.58 -0.42 0.28
C PRO A 45 27.12 0.82 -0.53
N GLU A 46 27.64 0.95 -1.77
CA GLU A 46 27.34 2.06 -2.68
C GLU A 46 25.87 2.07 -3.10
N PHE A 47 25.23 0.90 -3.18
CA PHE A 47 23.81 0.82 -3.51
C PHE A 47 22.96 1.54 -2.45
N SER A 48 23.26 1.35 -1.17
CA SER A 48 22.53 2.02 -0.09
C SER A 48 22.58 3.54 -0.23
N TYR A 49 23.76 4.08 -0.54
CA TYR A 49 23.94 5.52 -0.78
C TYR A 49 23.12 6.00 -1.98
N LYS A 50 23.17 5.28 -3.10
CA LYS A 50 22.42 5.62 -4.33
C LYS A 50 20.90 5.53 -4.11
N LEU A 51 20.45 4.52 -3.37
CA LEU A 51 19.04 4.37 -3.02
C LEU A 51 18.52 5.57 -2.22
N VAL A 52 19.29 6.04 -1.23
CA VAL A 52 18.97 7.22 -0.43
C VAL A 52 18.95 8.47 -1.30
N ALA A 53 20.00 8.69 -2.11
CA ALA A 53 20.10 9.88 -2.94
C ALA A 53 18.96 9.99 -3.97
N THR A 54 18.53 8.85 -4.54
CA THR A 54 17.46 8.83 -5.54
C THR A 54 16.05 8.86 -4.92
N SER A 55 15.89 8.34 -3.71
CA SER A 55 14.60 8.33 -3.00
C SER A 55 14.37 9.58 -2.15
N GLN A 56 15.39 10.44 -1.98
CA GLN A 56 15.37 11.59 -1.06
C GLN A 56 14.98 11.19 0.39
N ALA A 57 15.04 9.90 0.71
CA ALA A 57 14.79 9.38 2.04
C ALA A 57 16.08 9.46 2.87
N VAL A 58 15.98 9.18 4.15
CA VAL A 58 17.13 9.17 5.07
C VAL A 58 17.19 7.81 5.76
N PHE A 59 18.39 7.24 5.88
CA PHE A 59 18.59 6.08 6.73
C PHE A 59 18.62 6.46 8.20
N TYR A 60 17.82 5.78 8.98
CA TYR A 60 17.79 5.87 10.43
C TYR A 60 18.36 4.56 10.99
N PRO A 61 19.55 4.57 11.60
CA PRO A 61 20.06 3.41 12.36
C PRO A 61 19.40 3.33 13.74
N GLY A 62 19.54 2.17 14.38
CA GLY A 62 19.13 2.01 15.77
C GLY A 62 17.64 1.73 15.97
N ASN A 63 16.96 1.07 15.04
CA ASN A 63 15.56 0.75 15.20
C ASN A 63 15.35 -0.70 15.61
N ARG A 64 14.26 -0.95 16.35
CA ARG A 64 13.68 -2.26 16.58
C ARG A 64 12.44 -2.41 15.74
N ILE A 65 12.42 -3.43 14.89
CA ILE A 65 11.30 -3.72 14.00
C ILE A 65 10.85 -5.16 14.22
N GLU A 66 9.58 -5.32 14.56
CA GLU A 66 8.95 -6.60 14.77
C GLU A 66 7.92 -6.84 13.65
N VAL A 67 8.02 -8.00 12.98
CA VAL A 67 7.06 -8.42 11.93
C VAL A 67 5.89 -9.14 12.57
N LEU A 68 4.70 -8.57 12.46
CA LEU A 68 3.45 -9.08 12.98
C LEU A 68 2.60 -9.66 11.84
N THR A 69 2.30 -10.93 11.92
CA THR A 69 1.61 -11.68 10.86
C THR A 69 0.16 -11.94 11.26
N ASN A 70 -0.77 -11.48 10.42
CA ASN A 70 -2.23 -11.62 10.54
C ASN A 70 -2.87 -10.85 11.71
N GLY A 71 -4.17 -10.54 11.56
CA GLY A 71 -4.95 -9.71 12.48
C GLY A 71 -4.96 -10.18 13.93
N LYS A 72 -4.92 -11.50 14.14
CA LYS A 72 -4.83 -12.09 15.48
C LYS A 72 -3.55 -11.71 16.25
N THR A 73 -2.51 -11.26 15.54
CA THR A 73 -1.24 -10.84 16.14
C THR A 73 -1.13 -9.32 16.19
N PHE A 74 -1.38 -8.63 15.06
CA PHE A 74 -1.17 -7.18 15.02
C PHE A 74 -2.27 -6.38 15.72
N TYR A 75 -3.56 -6.76 15.65
CA TYR A 75 -4.60 -5.98 16.34
C TYR A 75 -4.46 -5.95 17.87
N PRO A 76 -4.20 -7.08 18.56
CA PRO A 76 -3.91 -7.01 20.00
C PRO A 76 -2.71 -6.12 20.34
N ALA A 77 -1.63 -6.17 19.54
CA ALA A 77 -0.45 -5.34 19.74
C ALA A 77 -0.76 -3.85 19.53
N MET A 78 -1.52 -3.49 18.49
CA MET A 78 -1.98 -2.12 18.24
C MET A 78 -2.88 -1.60 19.36
N LEU A 79 -3.87 -2.39 19.78
CA LEU A 79 -4.80 -2.03 20.87
C LEU A 79 -4.05 -1.86 22.20
N GLN A 80 -3.06 -2.71 22.48
CA GLN A 80 -2.23 -2.57 23.68
C GLN A 80 -1.41 -1.27 23.62
N ALA A 81 -0.82 -0.95 22.48
CA ALA A 81 -0.08 0.30 22.30
C ALA A 81 -1.00 1.52 22.52
N ILE A 82 -2.20 1.53 21.91
CA ILE A 82 -3.18 2.61 22.12
C ILE A 82 -3.51 2.76 23.62
N LYS A 83 -3.83 1.65 24.30
CA LYS A 83 -4.18 1.68 25.75
C LYS A 83 -3.03 2.17 26.63
N SER A 84 -1.78 1.98 26.20
CA SER A 84 -0.60 2.45 26.94
C SER A 84 -0.18 3.88 26.60
N ALA A 85 -0.88 4.56 25.67
CA ALA A 85 -0.56 5.92 25.25
C ALA A 85 -0.64 6.91 26.43
N THR A 86 0.35 7.80 26.50
CA THR A 86 0.49 8.80 27.55
C THR A 86 0.43 10.25 27.04
N GLN A 87 0.65 10.47 25.73
CA GLN A 87 0.71 11.80 25.13
C GLN A 87 -0.20 11.91 23.90
N SER A 88 -0.02 11.02 22.91
CA SER A 88 -0.73 11.09 21.64
C SER A 88 -1.00 9.72 21.02
N VAL A 89 -2.07 9.66 20.24
CA VAL A 89 -2.38 8.53 19.33
C VAL A 89 -2.76 9.13 17.98
N ASP A 90 -1.97 8.83 16.97
CA ASP A 90 -2.21 9.26 15.60
C ASP A 90 -2.50 8.03 14.73
N LEU A 91 -3.68 8.00 14.11
CA LEU A 91 -4.17 6.89 13.29
C LEU A 91 -4.50 7.38 11.88
N GLU A 92 -3.90 6.79 10.88
CA GLU A 92 -4.27 6.97 9.48
C GLU A 92 -4.66 5.63 8.88
N CYS A 93 -5.80 5.57 8.18
CA CYS A 93 -6.25 4.35 7.54
C CYS A 93 -7.09 4.62 6.29
N TYR A 94 -6.91 3.76 5.30
CA TYR A 94 -7.79 3.69 4.14
C TYR A 94 -9.12 3.04 4.53
N ILE A 95 -9.04 1.86 5.16
CA ILE A 95 -10.22 1.11 5.58
C ILE A 95 -10.44 1.27 7.08
N PHE A 96 -11.49 2.01 7.43
CA PHE A 96 -12.08 1.99 8.76
C PHE A 96 -13.54 1.58 8.63
N GLN A 97 -13.83 0.31 8.81
CA GLN A 97 -15.16 -0.24 8.58
C GLN A 97 -15.80 -0.72 9.87
N GLY A 98 -17.06 -0.33 10.09
CA GLY A 98 -17.81 -0.74 11.27
C GLY A 98 -17.86 -2.27 11.44
N GLY A 99 -17.74 -2.72 12.68
CA GLY A 99 -17.67 -4.13 13.07
C GLY A 99 -17.08 -4.30 14.46
N THR A 100 -16.76 -5.52 14.82
CA THR A 100 -16.20 -5.88 16.15
C THR A 100 -14.82 -5.25 16.35
N VAL A 101 -13.93 -5.37 15.36
CA VAL A 101 -12.58 -4.79 15.41
C VAL A 101 -12.66 -3.27 15.53
N ALA A 102 -13.46 -2.62 14.67
CA ALA A 102 -13.66 -1.18 14.72
C ALA A 102 -14.20 -0.69 16.06
N SER A 103 -15.10 -1.45 16.69
CA SER A 103 -15.62 -1.13 18.02
C SER A 103 -14.54 -1.22 19.09
N GLN A 104 -13.67 -2.24 19.03
CA GLN A 104 -12.54 -2.39 19.97
C GLN A 104 -11.54 -1.23 19.84
N PHE A 105 -11.22 -0.82 18.60
CA PHE A 105 -10.38 0.36 18.38
C PHE A 105 -11.06 1.63 18.89
N ALA A 106 -12.35 1.84 18.60
CA ALA A 106 -13.08 3.00 19.09
C ALA A 106 -13.13 3.04 20.62
N ASP A 107 -13.33 1.90 21.30
CA ASP A 107 -13.31 1.82 22.76
C ASP A 107 -11.96 2.28 23.33
N ALA A 108 -10.85 1.79 22.76
CA ALA A 108 -9.51 2.17 23.20
C ALA A 108 -9.20 3.65 22.93
N LEU A 109 -9.58 4.18 21.76
CA LEU A 109 -9.37 5.58 21.38
C LEU A 109 -10.21 6.53 22.24
N VAL A 110 -11.48 6.19 22.50
CA VAL A 110 -12.38 6.94 23.40
C VAL A 110 -11.83 6.97 24.81
N GLU A 111 -11.37 5.84 25.34
CA GLU A 111 -10.76 5.75 26.67
C GLU A 111 -9.57 6.70 26.77
N ARG A 112 -8.67 6.72 25.79
CA ARG A 112 -7.50 7.62 25.83
C ARG A 112 -7.89 9.08 25.67
N ALA A 113 -8.77 9.43 24.73
CA ALA A 113 -9.25 10.80 24.56
C ALA A 113 -9.93 11.33 25.82
N THR A 114 -10.77 10.51 26.48
CA THR A 114 -11.41 10.86 27.76
C THR A 114 -10.39 11.04 28.90
N ALA A 115 -9.26 10.33 28.84
CA ALA A 115 -8.14 10.52 29.77
C ALA A 115 -7.26 11.75 29.44
N GLY A 116 -7.63 12.54 28.44
CA GLY A 116 -6.91 13.77 28.06
C GLY A 116 -5.75 13.55 27.08
N ILE A 117 -5.58 12.34 26.54
CA ILE A 117 -4.57 12.04 25.53
C ILE A 117 -5.04 12.59 24.17
N LYS A 118 -4.13 13.19 23.42
CA LYS A 118 -4.43 13.71 22.07
C LYS A 118 -4.67 12.55 21.11
N VAL A 119 -5.86 12.45 20.55
CA VAL A 119 -6.21 11.41 19.56
C VAL A 119 -6.58 12.07 18.24
N THR A 120 -5.78 11.82 17.21
CA THR A 120 -5.95 12.35 15.86
C THR A 120 -6.11 11.20 14.86
N ILE A 121 -7.13 11.29 14.00
CA ILE A 121 -7.49 10.24 13.07
C ILE A 121 -7.67 10.83 11.68
N VAL A 122 -6.96 10.28 10.68
CA VAL A 122 -7.18 10.51 9.25
C VAL A 122 -7.78 9.25 8.66
N ALA A 123 -9.00 9.33 8.14
CA ALA A 123 -9.66 8.21 7.48
C ALA A 123 -9.96 8.57 6.01
N ASP A 124 -9.68 7.66 5.08
CA ASP A 124 -10.05 7.91 3.68
C ASP A 124 -11.56 8.02 3.53
N ALA A 125 -12.04 9.03 2.80
CA ALA A 125 -13.48 9.28 2.70
C ALA A 125 -14.25 8.19 1.92
N ILE A 126 -13.59 7.46 1.02
CA ILE A 126 -14.19 6.37 0.24
C ILE A 126 -13.96 5.03 0.95
N GLY A 127 -12.72 4.72 1.29
CA GLY A 127 -12.36 3.47 1.96
C GLY A 127 -13.06 3.29 3.30
N SER A 128 -13.27 4.40 4.03
CA SER A 128 -13.94 4.44 5.34
C SER A 128 -15.43 4.82 5.28
N ALA A 129 -16.04 4.85 4.10
CA ALA A 129 -17.47 5.25 3.95
C ALA A 129 -18.44 4.40 4.80
N ARG A 130 -18.04 3.20 5.20
CA ARG A 130 -18.84 2.28 6.01
C ARG A 130 -18.48 2.27 7.50
N VAL A 131 -17.71 3.25 7.98
CA VAL A 131 -17.35 3.35 9.42
C VAL A 131 -18.59 3.54 10.33
N GLY A 132 -19.64 4.14 9.80
CA GLY A 132 -20.88 4.42 10.51
C GLY A 132 -20.86 5.75 11.27
N SER A 133 -21.89 6.57 11.06
CA SER A 133 -22.01 7.89 11.68
C SER A 133 -22.05 7.85 13.21
N ALA A 134 -22.66 6.83 13.80
CA ALA A 134 -22.74 6.64 15.24
C ALA A 134 -21.34 6.46 15.87
N LEU A 135 -20.46 5.67 15.25
CA LEU A 135 -19.11 5.46 15.74
C LEU A 135 -18.27 6.75 15.61
N VAL A 136 -18.37 7.46 14.48
CA VAL A 136 -17.70 8.75 14.29
C VAL A 136 -18.18 9.78 15.32
N SER A 137 -19.50 9.87 15.56
CA SER A 137 -20.07 10.77 16.57
C SER A 137 -19.58 10.45 17.98
N ARG A 138 -19.47 9.16 18.31
CA ARG A 138 -18.94 8.68 19.59
C ARG A 138 -17.47 9.10 19.79
N LEU A 139 -16.62 8.90 18.78
CA LEU A 139 -15.22 9.32 18.81
C LEU A 139 -15.10 10.83 19.01
N ARG A 140 -15.84 11.63 18.25
CA ARG A 140 -15.84 13.10 18.37
C ARG A 140 -16.33 13.58 19.74
N ALA A 141 -17.39 12.98 20.26
CA ALA A 141 -17.94 13.32 21.57
C ALA A 141 -16.95 13.05 22.71
N ALA A 142 -16.05 12.08 22.57
CA ALA A 142 -14.98 11.79 23.52
C ALA A 142 -13.76 12.71 23.39
N GLY A 143 -13.73 13.59 22.37
CA GLY A 143 -12.61 14.51 22.13
C GLY A 143 -11.61 14.01 21.07
N CYS A 144 -11.86 12.88 20.41
CA CYS A 144 -11.04 12.47 19.27
C CYS A 144 -11.24 13.43 18.09
N ARG A 145 -10.16 13.83 17.47
CA ARG A 145 -10.16 14.63 16.24
C ARG A 145 -10.12 13.67 15.05
N ILE A 146 -11.18 13.61 14.28
CA ILE A 146 -11.28 12.77 13.09
C ILE A 146 -11.58 13.59 11.85
N GLU A 147 -10.70 13.49 10.87
CA GLU A 147 -10.82 14.11 9.56
C GLU A 147 -10.90 13.06 8.46
N PHE A 148 -11.65 13.39 7.39
CA PHE A 148 -11.78 12.53 6.24
C PHE A 148 -10.93 13.04 5.09
N TYR A 149 -9.98 12.21 4.63
CA TYR A 149 -9.10 12.53 3.52
C TYR A 149 -9.87 12.54 2.20
N GLN A 150 -9.73 13.63 1.43
CA GLN A 150 -10.36 13.86 0.12
C GLN A 150 -11.85 13.47 0.06
N PRO A 151 -12.73 14.12 0.87
CA PRO A 151 -14.16 13.88 0.80
C PRO A 151 -14.70 14.28 -0.58
N LEU A 152 -15.72 13.54 -1.05
CA LEU A 152 -16.35 13.78 -2.34
C LEU A 152 -16.94 15.19 -2.41
N ARG A 153 -16.35 16.06 -3.23
CA ARG A 153 -16.82 17.43 -3.48
C ARG A 153 -16.86 17.68 -4.97
N TRP A 154 -18.00 18.11 -5.49
CA TRP A 154 -18.23 18.35 -6.92
C TRP A 154 -17.22 19.30 -7.58
N TYR A 155 -16.60 20.21 -6.82
CA TYR A 155 -15.59 21.16 -7.30
C TYR A 155 -14.14 20.68 -7.17
N ARG A 156 -13.92 19.45 -6.70
CA ARG A 156 -12.58 18.82 -6.54
C ARG A 156 -12.44 17.54 -7.37
N LEU A 157 -13.08 17.48 -8.53
CA LEU A 157 -13.11 16.29 -9.39
C LEU A 157 -11.71 15.80 -9.78
N ALA A 158 -10.75 16.71 -10.01
CA ALA A 158 -9.38 16.37 -10.36
C ALA A 158 -8.63 15.56 -9.26
N ARG A 159 -9.05 15.70 -8.00
CA ARG A 159 -8.46 14.96 -6.85
C ARG A 159 -9.32 13.79 -6.38
N LEU A 160 -10.41 13.51 -7.11
CA LEU A 160 -11.34 12.44 -6.72
C LEU A 160 -10.66 11.07 -6.68
N ASN A 161 -9.68 10.85 -7.55
CA ASN A 161 -8.93 9.60 -7.64
C ASN A 161 -7.76 9.49 -6.64
N ASN A 162 -7.36 10.61 -6.02
CA ASN A 162 -6.31 10.60 -5.01
C ASN A 162 -6.86 10.07 -3.69
N ARG A 163 -6.33 8.97 -3.18
CA ARG A 163 -6.76 8.34 -1.93
C ARG A 163 -5.57 8.17 -0.99
N THR A 164 -5.78 8.35 0.31
CA THR A 164 -4.79 7.84 1.24
C THR A 164 -4.96 6.33 1.35
N HIS A 165 -3.90 5.61 1.02
CA HIS A 165 -3.85 4.16 1.20
C HIS A 165 -2.86 3.79 2.32
N ARG A 166 -2.47 4.80 3.10
CA ARG A 166 -1.59 4.62 4.26
C ARG A 166 -2.36 3.94 5.39
N GLU A 167 -1.76 2.90 5.94
CA GLU A 167 -2.24 2.18 7.13
C GLU A 167 -1.17 2.37 8.21
N LEU A 168 -1.37 3.34 9.09
CA LEU A 168 -0.36 3.85 10.01
C LEU A 168 -1.00 4.17 11.36
N LEU A 169 -0.44 3.61 12.43
CA LEU A 169 -0.73 3.99 13.81
C LEU A 169 0.56 4.44 14.48
N ILE A 170 0.54 5.58 15.15
CA ILE A 170 1.68 6.08 15.91
C ILE A 170 1.21 6.42 17.32
N VAL A 171 1.96 5.98 18.31
CA VAL A 171 1.66 6.20 19.74
C VAL A 171 2.81 6.95 20.38
N ASP A 172 2.50 8.09 21.02
CA ASP A 172 3.43 8.96 21.74
C ASP A 172 4.64 9.41 20.90
N GLY A 173 4.54 9.36 19.55
CA GLY A 173 5.67 9.58 18.63
C GLY A 173 6.83 8.57 18.82
N ARG A 174 6.63 7.44 19.52
CA ARG A 174 7.66 6.47 19.94
C ARG A 174 7.50 5.09 19.37
N VAL A 175 6.26 4.65 19.19
CA VAL A 175 5.92 3.33 18.64
C VAL A 175 5.04 3.55 17.42
N ALA A 176 5.40 2.93 16.31
CA ALA A 176 4.59 2.98 15.10
C ALA A 176 4.21 1.56 14.61
N PHE A 177 3.07 1.47 13.94
CA PHE A 177 2.65 0.29 13.20
C PHE A 177 2.38 0.71 11.75
N VAL A 178 2.95 -0.01 10.80
CA VAL A 178 2.79 0.23 9.36
C VAL A 178 2.68 -1.08 8.62
N GLY A 179 1.78 -1.16 7.64
CA GLY A 179 1.60 -2.39 6.84
C GLY A 179 0.37 -2.34 5.96
N GLY A 180 -0.17 -3.51 5.57
CA GLY A 180 -1.27 -3.59 4.62
C GLY A 180 -2.67 -3.53 5.23
N ALA A 181 -2.80 -3.72 6.55
CA ALA A 181 -4.09 -3.95 7.18
C ALA A 181 -4.72 -2.68 7.73
N GLY A 182 -5.93 -2.37 7.29
CA GLY A 182 -6.81 -1.36 7.90
C GLY A 182 -7.55 -1.89 9.13
N ILE A 183 -8.66 -1.25 9.49
CA ILE A 183 -9.49 -1.61 10.66
C ILE A 183 -10.81 -2.21 10.17
N ALA A 184 -10.86 -3.55 10.08
CA ALA A 184 -12.06 -4.28 9.70
C ALA A 184 -12.02 -5.74 10.16
N ASP A 185 -13.18 -6.35 10.28
CA ASP A 185 -13.34 -7.71 10.83
C ASP A 185 -12.68 -8.79 9.98
N TRP A 186 -12.63 -8.64 8.67
CA TRP A 186 -12.11 -9.69 7.77
C TRP A 186 -10.60 -9.98 7.91
N TRP A 187 -9.80 -9.15 8.59
CA TRP A 187 -8.42 -9.49 8.96
C TRP A 187 -8.30 -10.34 10.23
N ALA A 188 -9.33 -10.36 11.08
CA ALA A 188 -9.27 -11.04 12.38
C ALA A 188 -10.31 -12.14 12.56
N ILE A 189 -11.47 -12.02 11.91
CA ILE A 189 -12.65 -12.86 12.13
C ILE A 189 -12.92 -13.66 10.85
N ALA A 190 -13.07 -14.98 11.01
CA ALA A 190 -13.47 -15.85 9.93
C ALA A 190 -14.95 -15.60 9.57
N GLU A 191 -15.27 -15.56 8.28
CA GLU A 191 -16.63 -15.46 7.79
C GLU A 191 -17.05 -16.78 7.15
N GLY A 192 -17.92 -17.53 7.84
CA GLY A 192 -18.31 -18.87 7.43
C GLY A 192 -17.10 -19.81 7.37
N THR A 193 -16.83 -20.36 6.19
CA THR A 193 -15.66 -21.22 5.92
C THR A 193 -14.41 -20.47 5.48
N THR A 194 -14.52 -19.16 5.22
CA THR A 194 -13.41 -18.33 4.75
C THR A 194 -12.52 -17.90 5.91
N LYS A 195 -11.23 -18.21 5.82
CA LYS A 195 -10.24 -17.77 6.81
C LYS A 195 -10.08 -16.24 6.76
N PRO A 196 -9.63 -15.61 7.87
CA PRO A 196 -9.28 -14.20 7.86
C PRO A 196 -8.20 -13.87 6.81
N TRP A 197 -8.22 -12.67 6.31
CA TRP A 197 -7.24 -12.19 5.34
C TRP A 197 -5.82 -12.31 5.86
N ARG A 198 -4.93 -12.74 4.99
CA ARG A 198 -3.50 -12.82 5.25
C ARG A 198 -2.86 -11.46 5.04
N ASP A 199 -2.30 -10.87 6.09
CA ASP A 199 -1.59 -9.59 5.99
C ASP A 199 -0.38 -9.52 6.91
N THR A 200 0.44 -8.48 6.76
CA THR A 200 1.66 -8.26 7.54
C THR A 200 1.75 -6.79 7.94
N MET A 201 2.03 -6.55 9.22
CA MET A 201 2.31 -5.24 9.80
C MET A 201 3.72 -5.25 10.41
N ALA A 202 4.40 -4.11 10.42
CA ALA A 202 5.60 -3.89 11.21
C ALA A 202 5.25 -3.06 12.44
N ARG A 203 5.67 -3.51 13.63
CA ARG A 203 5.77 -2.69 14.83
C ARG A 203 7.19 -2.11 14.89
N VAL A 204 7.31 -0.81 15.03
CA VAL A 204 8.54 -0.05 14.86
C VAL A 204 8.80 0.82 16.08
N GLU A 205 10.01 0.76 16.61
CA GLU A 205 10.51 1.66 17.66
C GLU A 205 11.90 2.18 17.25
N GLY A 206 12.25 3.39 17.69
CA GLY A 206 13.54 4.01 17.39
C GLY A 206 13.44 5.22 16.47
N PRO A 207 14.57 5.75 16.00
CA PRO A 207 14.64 7.04 15.31
C PRO A 207 13.77 7.17 14.06
N VAL A 208 13.50 6.06 13.35
CA VAL A 208 12.69 6.06 12.12
C VAL A 208 11.21 6.40 12.37
N VAL A 209 10.72 6.30 13.62
CA VAL A 209 9.34 6.66 13.98
C VAL A 209 9.07 8.13 13.71
N ALA A 210 10.06 9.02 13.88
CA ALA A 210 9.91 10.44 13.55
C ALA A 210 9.60 10.67 12.05
N ALA A 211 10.17 9.84 11.16
CA ALA A 211 9.85 9.92 9.74
C ALA A 211 8.42 9.43 9.45
N LEU A 212 7.97 8.35 10.11
CA LEU A 212 6.59 7.89 10.01
C LEU A 212 5.59 8.92 10.57
N GLN A 213 5.95 9.60 11.67
CA GLN A 213 5.15 10.71 12.21
C GLN A 213 5.03 11.86 11.21
N GLY A 214 6.13 12.20 10.51
CA GLY A 214 6.12 13.21 9.44
C GLY A 214 5.17 12.84 8.29
N VAL A 215 5.07 11.56 7.95
CA VAL A 215 4.13 11.04 6.94
C VAL A 215 2.67 11.27 7.38
N PHE A 216 2.33 10.98 8.64
CA PHE A 216 1.01 11.26 9.18
C PHE A 216 0.68 12.75 9.18
N VAL A 217 1.61 13.60 9.64
CA VAL A 217 1.42 15.06 9.72
C VAL A 217 1.16 15.67 8.35
N GLU A 218 1.73 15.12 7.28
CA GLU A 218 1.48 15.57 5.89
C GLU A 218 -0.01 15.48 5.52
N ASN A 219 -0.64 14.31 5.72
CA ASN A 219 -2.06 14.13 5.39
C ASN A 219 -2.99 14.81 6.39
N TRP A 220 -2.59 14.92 7.66
CA TRP A 220 -3.30 15.75 8.63
C TRP A 220 -3.34 17.22 8.19
N LEU A 221 -2.20 17.77 7.80
CA LEU A 221 -2.09 19.13 7.26
C LEU A 221 -2.97 19.32 6.00
N GLU A 222 -2.99 18.34 5.11
CA GLU A 222 -3.84 18.42 3.90
C GLU A 222 -5.33 18.40 4.23
N CYS A 223 -5.74 17.67 5.27
CA CYS A 223 -7.13 17.59 5.70
C CYS A 223 -7.64 18.87 6.36
N CYS A 224 -6.88 19.46 7.28
CA CYS A 224 -7.38 20.53 8.16
C CYS A 224 -6.49 21.79 8.22
N GLY A 225 -5.32 21.81 7.55
CA GLY A 225 -4.44 22.99 7.54
C GLY A 225 -3.60 23.18 8.80
N GLU A 226 -3.56 22.20 9.70
CA GLU A 226 -2.81 22.27 10.95
C GLU A 226 -1.53 21.44 10.91
N ILE A 227 -0.44 21.97 11.45
CA ILE A 227 0.84 21.26 11.56
C ILE A 227 1.00 20.76 13.00
N LEU A 228 1.06 19.45 13.19
CA LEU A 228 1.35 18.82 14.48
C LEU A 228 2.87 18.75 14.66
N ILE A 229 3.43 19.53 15.61
CA ILE A 229 4.89 19.65 15.80
C ILE A 229 5.34 19.60 17.26
N GLY A 230 4.42 19.41 18.21
CA GLY A 230 4.75 19.34 19.63
C GLY A 230 5.61 18.14 20.04
N ASP A 231 6.20 18.19 21.24
CA ASP A 231 7.00 17.09 21.80
C ASP A 231 6.18 15.80 22.00
N GLU A 232 4.87 15.91 22.10
CA GLU A 232 3.93 14.78 22.13
C GLU A 232 3.88 13.98 20.83
N TYR A 233 4.23 14.61 19.71
CA TYR A 233 4.29 13.99 18.38
C TYR A 233 5.72 13.67 17.97
N PHE A 234 6.68 14.53 18.33
CA PHE A 234 8.11 14.41 17.97
C PHE A 234 9.00 14.44 19.21
N PRO A 235 8.90 13.43 20.09
CA PRO A 235 9.80 13.34 21.24
C PRO A 235 11.23 13.06 20.77
N ARG A 236 12.21 13.32 21.62
CA ARG A 236 13.58 12.84 21.37
C ARG A 236 13.58 11.32 21.43
N LEU A 237 14.08 10.71 20.35
CA LEU A 237 14.17 9.26 20.18
C LEU A 237 15.61 8.79 20.34
N SER A 238 15.81 7.70 21.06
CA SER A 238 17.08 6.97 21.18
C SER A 238 17.02 5.66 20.40
N ALA A 239 18.17 5.07 20.18
CA ALA A 239 18.23 3.73 19.58
C ALA A 239 17.45 2.71 20.45
N ALA A 240 16.65 1.87 19.77
CA ALA A 240 15.83 0.81 20.35
C ALA A 240 16.29 -0.61 19.92
N GLY A 241 17.16 -0.69 18.91
CA GLY A 241 17.69 -1.92 18.33
C GLY A 241 18.80 -1.63 17.33
N ASP A 242 19.08 -2.58 16.44
CA ASP A 242 20.21 -2.51 15.51
C ASP A 242 19.80 -2.34 14.05
N THR A 243 18.51 -2.39 13.74
CA THR A 243 18.03 -2.32 12.36
C THR A 243 18.22 -0.92 11.78
N THR A 244 18.77 -0.86 10.58
CA THR A 244 18.79 0.35 9.77
C THR A 244 17.59 0.37 8.82
N ALA A 245 16.81 1.43 8.89
CA ALA A 245 15.60 1.57 8.08
C ALA A 245 15.45 2.97 7.50
N LEU A 246 14.66 3.07 6.43
CA LEU A 246 14.20 4.33 5.86
C LEU A 246 12.70 4.27 5.56
N VAL A 247 12.05 5.41 5.56
CA VAL A 247 10.64 5.55 5.18
C VAL A 247 10.58 6.05 3.74
N VAL A 248 9.82 5.33 2.93
CA VAL A 248 9.51 5.72 1.56
C VAL A 248 8.02 6.07 1.51
N LYS A 249 7.72 7.31 1.24
CA LYS A 249 6.36 7.79 0.99
C LYS A 249 6.18 8.11 -0.49
N SER A 250 4.98 8.01 -0.98
CA SER A 250 4.58 8.56 -2.27
C SER A 250 3.26 9.30 -2.16
N SER A 251 3.11 10.30 -2.99
CA SER A 251 1.89 11.09 -3.11
C SER A 251 1.62 11.36 -4.59
N PRO A 252 0.36 11.42 -5.01
CA PRO A 252 -0.02 11.81 -6.38
C PRO A 252 0.49 13.19 -6.80
N ALA A 253 0.86 14.05 -5.84
CA ALA A 253 1.48 15.35 -6.11
C ALA A 253 2.90 15.20 -6.68
N ASP A 254 3.57 14.09 -6.40
CA ASP A 254 4.91 13.77 -6.87
C ASP A 254 4.81 13.01 -8.20
N ARG A 255 5.09 13.67 -9.32
CA ARG A 255 5.00 13.05 -10.66
C ARG A 255 5.84 11.78 -10.81
N ALA A 256 7.02 11.72 -10.17
CA ALA A 256 7.86 10.54 -10.09
C ALA A 256 7.74 9.97 -8.68
N THR A 257 6.91 8.95 -8.50
CA THR A 257 6.66 8.41 -7.17
C THR A 257 7.87 7.65 -6.64
N VAL A 258 8.28 8.03 -5.44
CA VAL A 258 9.48 7.48 -4.79
C VAL A 258 9.35 5.98 -4.56
N SER A 259 8.18 5.49 -4.15
CA SER A 259 7.91 4.05 -3.99
C SER A 259 8.21 3.28 -5.27
N ARG A 260 7.76 3.79 -6.42
CA ARG A 260 8.00 3.18 -7.73
C ARG A 260 9.50 3.08 -8.06
N VAL A 261 10.25 4.15 -7.80
CA VAL A 261 11.70 4.19 -8.02
C VAL A 261 12.43 3.19 -7.13
N VAL A 262 12.11 3.16 -5.83
CA VAL A 262 12.73 2.25 -4.85
C VAL A 262 12.46 0.78 -5.20
N PHE A 263 11.21 0.42 -5.52
CA PHE A 263 10.87 -0.95 -5.92
C PHE A 263 11.64 -1.37 -7.17
N GLN A 264 11.69 -0.51 -8.19
CA GLN A 264 12.41 -0.79 -9.41
C GLN A 264 13.92 -0.95 -9.19
N LEU A 265 14.53 -0.07 -8.39
CA LEU A 265 15.97 -0.13 -8.08
C LEU A 265 16.32 -1.41 -7.31
N LEU A 266 15.53 -1.78 -6.30
CA LEU A 266 15.76 -3.00 -5.52
C LEU A 266 15.65 -4.26 -6.37
N ILE A 267 14.63 -4.35 -7.24
CA ILE A 267 14.43 -5.51 -8.12
C ILE A 267 15.54 -5.61 -9.17
N ASP A 268 15.92 -4.48 -9.79
CA ASP A 268 16.99 -4.49 -10.79
C ASP A 268 18.36 -4.82 -10.19
N ALA A 269 18.64 -4.33 -8.99
CA ALA A 269 19.91 -4.54 -8.29
C ALA A 269 20.07 -5.97 -7.71
N ALA A 270 19.00 -6.77 -7.70
CA ALA A 270 19.01 -8.12 -7.16
C ALA A 270 20.03 -9.03 -7.87
N CYS A 271 20.75 -9.83 -7.07
CA CYS A 271 21.78 -10.75 -7.53
C CYS A 271 21.41 -12.23 -7.37
N ARG A 272 20.53 -12.56 -6.43
CA ARG A 272 20.19 -13.95 -6.05
C ARG A 272 18.70 -14.22 -6.05
N GLU A 273 17.93 -13.42 -5.32
CA GLU A 273 16.53 -13.72 -5.02
C GLU A 273 15.69 -12.45 -4.89
N VAL A 274 14.51 -12.46 -5.50
CA VAL A 274 13.44 -11.46 -5.30
C VAL A 274 12.15 -12.18 -4.97
N LEU A 275 11.58 -11.90 -3.79
CA LEU A 275 10.30 -12.46 -3.33
C LEU A 275 9.30 -11.32 -3.14
N ILE A 276 8.14 -11.45 -3.74
CA ILE A 276 7.09 -10.43 -3.73
C ILE A 276 5.79 -11.05 -3.25
N ALA A 277 5.15 -10.46 -2.24
CA ALA A 277 3.75 -10.73 -1.92
C ALA A 277 2.95 -9.43 -2.10
N THR A 278 1.90 -9.47 -2.90
CA THR A 278 1.07 -8.29 -3.19
C THR A 278 -0.36 -8.69 -3.55
N PRO A 279 -1.39 -7.98 -3.04
CA PRO A 279 -2.78 -8.27 -3.39
C PRO A 279 -3.10 -7.92 -4.84
N TYR A 280 -2.46 -6.88 -5.38
CA TYR A 280 -2.68 -6.43 -6.75
C TYR A 280 -1.35 -6.39 -7.48
N PHE A 281 -1.26 -7.21 -8.54
CA PHE A 281 -0.04 -7.37 -9.33
C PHE A 281 -0.31 -6.97 -10.78
N LEU A 282 -0.24 -5.68 -11.04
CA LEU A 282 -0.46 -5.05 -12.34
C LEU A 282 0.73 -4.15 -12.70
N PRO A 283 1.97 -4.72 -12.74
CA PRO A 283 3.15 -3.93 -13.03
C PRO A 283 3.04 -3.28 -14.42
N ASP A 284 3.40 -2.00 -14.50
CA ASP A 284 3.49 -1.29 -15.77
C ASP A 284 4.54 -1.90 -16.73
N LYS A 285 4.63 -1.36 -17.93
CA LYS A 285 5.56 -1.89 -18.96
C LYS A 285 7.03 -1.84 -18.51
N ALA A 286 7.43 -0.78 -17.80
CA ALA A 286 8.81 -0.59 -17.37
C ALA A 286 9.17 -1.57 -16.25
N LEU A 287 8.31 -1.72 -15.23
CA LEU A 287 8.53 -2.67 -14.14
C LEU A 287 8.47 -4.13 -14.62
N ARG A 288 7.55 -4.46 -15.54
CA ARG A 288 7.53 -5.80 -16.15
C ARG A 288 8.83 -6.12 -16.88
N ARG A 289 9.41 -5.15 -17.61
CA ARG A 289 10.71 -5.32 -18.24
C ARG A 289 11.78 -5.63 -17.20
N VAL A 290 11.85 -4.86 -16.10
CA VAL A 290 12.81 -5.11 -15.02
C VAL A 290 12.64 -6.49 -14.42
N LEU A 291 11.40 -6.93 -14.13
CA LEU A 291 11.12 -8.28 -13.62
C LEU A 291 11.60 -9.37 -14.58
N VAL A 292 11.29 -9.24 -15.89
CA VAL A 292 11.72 -10.17 -16.94
C VAL A 292 13.25 -10.20 -17.07
N ASP A 293 13.89 -9.04 -17.13
CA ASP A 293 15.34 -8.94 -17.29
C ASP A 293 16.07 -9.48 -16.05
N THR A 294 15.53 -9.25 -14.85
CA THR A 294 16.07 -9.79 -13.60
C THR A 294 15.97 -11.32 -13.58
N ALA A 295 14.82 -11.91 -13.93
CA ALA A 295 14.66 -13.36 -14.00
C ALA A 295 15.58 -13.99 -15.07
N ARG A 296 15.70 -13.39 -16.26
CA ARG A 296 16.58 -13.86 -17.33
C ARG A 296 18.06 -13.83 -16.99
N ARG A 297 18.46 -12.99 -16.03
CA ARG A 297 19.83 -13.00 -15.48
C ARG A 297 20.10 -14.16 -14.52
N GLY A 298 19.11 -15.00 -14.24
CA GLY A 298 19.22 -16.14 -13.32
C GLY A 298 18.89 -15.81 -11.87
N VAL A 299 18.35 -14.62 -11.57
CA VAL A 299 17.83 -14.28 -10.25
C VAL A 299 16.54 -15.06 -10.00
N HIS A 300 16.45 -15.74 -8.86
CA HIS A 300 15.22 -16.42 -8.44
C HIS A 300 14.13 -15.40 -8.11
N LEU A 301 13.17 -15.22 -9.02
CA LEU A 301 12.07 -14.26 -8.83
C LEU A 301 10.76 -15.00 -8.64
N SER A 302 10.08 -14.71 -7.53
CA SER A 302 8.83 -15.35 -7.14
C SER A 302 7.82 -14.33 -6.63
N VAL A 303 6.54 -14.50 -7.03
CA VAL A 303 5.44 -13.59 -6.69
C VAL A 303 4.27 -14.39 -6.14
N ILE A 304 3.74 -13.99 -4.97
CA ILE A 304 2.47 -14.48 -4.43
C ILE A 304 1.40 -13.42 -4.65
N VAL A 305 0.27 -13.85 -5.17
CA VAL A 305 -0.93 -13.03 -5.44
C VAL A 305 -2.18 -13.74 -4.92
N PRO A 306 -3.33 -13.07 -4.78
CA PRO A 306 -4.58 -13.73 -4.43
C PRO A 306 -5.01 -14.75 -5.49
N GLY A 307 -5.49 -15.89 -5.02
CA GLY A 307 -6.18 -16.90 -5.83
C GLY A 307 -7.62 -16.50 -6.12
N ALA A 308 -8.54 -17.47 -6.01
CA ALA A 308 -9.97 -17.25 -6.21
C ALA A 308 -10.60 -16.37 -5.12
N ASN A 309 -10.04 -16.42 -3.91
CA ASN A 309 -10.44 -15.60 -2.76
C ASN A 309 -9.82 -14.21 -2.88
N THR A 310 -10.46 -13.31 -3.61
CA THR A 310 -10.03 -11.93 -3.83
C THR A 310 -11.22 -10.99 -3.71
N ASP A 311 -10.98 -9.79 -3.17
CA ASP A 311 -11.96 -8.71 -3.10
C ASP A 311 -12.19 -8.07 -4.48
N GLN A 312 -11.18 -8.09 -5.38
CA GLN A 312 -11.20 -7.45 -6.70
C GLN A 312 -11.03 -8.48 -7.83
N ARG A 313 -12.11 -9.18 -8.21
CA ARG A 313 -12.08 -10.20 -9.27
C ARG A 313 -11.59 -9.68 -10.62
N TRP A 314 -11.92 -8.42 -10.95
CA TRP A 314 -11.50 -7.79 -12.20
C TRP A 314 -9.98 -7.55 -12.23
N VAL A 315 -9.42 -7.07 -11.14
CA VAL A 315 -7.98 -6.87 -10.97
C VAL A 315 -7.23 -8.19 -11.15
N ARG A 316 -7.73 -9.27 -10.53
CA ARG A 316 -7.16 -10.61 -10.71
C ARG A 316 -7.16 -11.06 -12.17
N LEU A 317 -8.25 -10.86 -12.91
CA LEU A 317 -8.34 -11.23 -14.34
C LEU A 317 -7.38 -10.39 -15.20
N ALA A 318 -7.25 -9.09 -14.94
CA ALA A 318 -6.29 -8.22 -15.59
C ALA A 318 -4.84 -8.65 -15.30
N SER A 319 -4.53 -8.96 -14.04
CA SER A 319 -3.22 -9.46 -13.59
C SER A 319 -2.83 -10.76 -14.32
N ARG A 320 -3.71 -11.76 -14.32
CA ARG A 320 -3.49 -13.06 -14.97
C ARG A 320 -3.19 -12.94 -16.48
N ARG A 321 -3.72 -11.91 -17.15
CA ARG A 321 -3.40 -11.65 -18.56
C ARG A 321 -1.92 -11.34 -18.75
N MET A 322 -1.25 -10.73 -17.76
CA MET A 322 0.15 -10.30 -17.89
C MET A 322 1.17 -11.38 -17.51
N TYR A 323 0.74 -12.53 -16.97
CA TYR A 323 1.67 -13.56 -16.48
C TYR A 323 2.53 -14.19 -17.58
N GLY A 324 2.04 -14.32 -18.82
CA GLY A 324 2.72 -15.08 -19.87
C GLY A 324 4.19 -14.73 -20.05
N GLY A 325 4.50 -13.47 -20.33
CA GLY A 325 5.89 -13.04 -20.52
C GLY A 325 6.76 -13.14 -19.27
N LEU A 326 6.16 -13.09 -18.07
CA LEU A 326 6.86 -13.31 -16.80
C LEU A 326 7.18 -14.80 -16.62
N LEU A 327 6.21 -15.69 -16.85
CA LEU A 327 6.37 -17.14 -16.77
C LEU A 327 7.41 -17.64 -17.81
N GLU A 328 7.36 -17.12 -19.05
CA GLU A 328 8.35 -17.41 -20.09
C GLU A 328 9.77 -16.96 -19.73
N ALA A 329 9.90 -15.92 -18.93
CA ALA A 329 11.18 -15.44 -18.42
C ALA A 329 11.69 -16.21 -17.18
N GLY A 330 10.90 -17.15 -16.64
CA GLY A 330 11.26 -17.94 -15.47
C GLY A 330 10.79 -17.36 -14.14
N VAL A 331 9.94 -16.32 -14.14
CA VAL A 331 9.29 -15.82 -12.92
C VAL A 331 8.28 -16.85 -12.43
N ARG A 332 8.36 -17.23 -11.15
CA ARG A 332 7.39 -18.12 -10.52
C ARG A 332 6.24 -17.31 -9.94
N ILE A 333 5.00 -17.72 -10.23
CA ILE A 333 3.79 -17.04 -9.75
C ILE A 333 2.94 -18.03 -8.97
N PHE A 334 2.56 -17.65 -7.76
CA PHE A 334 1.77 -18.45 -6.85
C PHE A 334 0.44 -17.74 -6.53
N GLU A 335 -0.67 -18.46 -6.66
CA GLU A 335 -2.00 -17.99 -6.26
C GLU A 335 -2.35 -18.55 -4.88
N TYR A 336 -2.42 -17.66 -3.87
CA TYR A 336 -2.77 -18.02 -2.49
C TYR A 336 -4.23 -18.45 -2.39
N GLU A 337 -4.50 -19.61 -1.82
CA GLU A 337 -5.84 -20.24 -1.90
C GLU A 337 -6.63 -20.18 -0.58
N GLN A 338 -5.99 -19.98 0.58
CA GLN A 338 -6.64 -20.10 1.89
C GLN A 338 -7.62 -18.96 2.18
N ALA A 339 -7.29 -17.74 1.75
CA ALA A 339 -8.07 -16.53 1.95
C ALA A 339 -7.59 -15.44 0.95
N MET A 340 -8.07 -14.20 1.12
CA MET A 340 -7.41 -13.05 0.49
C MET A 340 -6.02 -12.85 1.12
N ILE A 341 -4.96 -12.84 0.30
CA ILE A 341 -3.65 -12.34 0.73
C ILE A 341 -3.57 -10.84 0.41
N HIS A 342 -3.34 -10.03 1.44
CA HIS A 342 -3.32 -8.56 1.30
C HIS A 342 -1.99 -7.93 1.75
N ALA A 343 -0.97 -8.76 2.05
CA ALA A 343 0.37 -8.31 2.40
C ALA A 343 1.06 -7.60 1.22
N LYS A 344 1.79 -6.53 1.49
CA LYS A 344 2.65 -5.81 0.55
C LYS A 344 4.08 -5.91 1.04
N VAL A 345 4.78 -6.92 0.54
CA VAL A 345 6.13 -7.27 0.97
C VAL A 345 7.01 -7.50 -0.26
N LEU A 346 8.19 -6.89 -0.26
CA LEU A 346 9.27 -7.18 -1.20
C LEU A 346 10.52 -7.56 -0.41
N ILE A 347 11.16 -8.67 -0.77
CA ILE A 347 12.41 -9.14 -0.15
C ILE A 347 13.44 -9.31 -1.27
N VAL A 348 14.64 -8.77 -1.07
CA VAL A 348 15.74 -8.85 -2.04
C VAL A 348 16.99 -9.37 -1.35
N ASP A 349 17.55 -10.44 -1.91
CA ASP A 349 18.85 -11.04 -1.57
C ASP A 349 19.05 -11.35 -0.08
N LYS A 350 17.98 -11.63 0.67
CA LYS A 350 17.96 -11.87 2.13
C LYS A 350 18.55 -10.73 2.97
N THR A 351 18.70 -9.56 2.37
CA THR A 351 19.31 -8.38 3.00
C THR A 351 18.31 -7.23 3.11
N TRP A 352 17.46 -7.06 2.09
CA TRP A 352 16.50 -5.99 2.04
C TRP A 352 15.08 -6.51 2.25
N GLY A 353 14.35 -5.87 3.13
CA GLY A 353 12.91 -6.04 3.31
C GLY A 353 12.19 -4.73 3.06
N VAL A 354 11.11 -4.75 2.28
CA VAL A 354 10.15 -3.65 2.15
C VAL A 354 8.81 -4.15 2.65
N LEU A 355 8.20 -3.39 3.53
CA LEU A 355 6.88 -3.66 4.06
C LEU A 355 6.11 -2.35 4.16
N GLY A 356 4.83 -2.35 3.74
CA GLY A 356 4.03 -1.15 3.81
C GLY A 356 2.69 -1.29 3.11
N THR A 357 2.27 -0.24 2.44
CA THR A 357 0.93 -0.14 1.86
C THR A 357 0.91 -0.25 0.34
N THR A 358 2.05 -0.09 -0.33
CA THR A 358 2.15 0.01 -1.79
C THR A 358 1.94 -1.32 -2.50
N ASN A 359 0.91 -1.43 -3.31
CA ASN A 359 0.72 -2.53 -4.25
C ASN A 359 1.63 -2.38 -5.48
N ILE A 360 1.83 -3.48 -6.22
CA ILE A 360 2.53 -3.44 -7.50
C ILE A 360 1.52 -3.17 -8.62
N ASP A 361 0.94 -1.99 -8.63
CA ASP A 361 0.02 -1.50 -9.63
C ASP A 361 0.16 0.02 -9.86
N ASN A 362 -0.41 0.51 -10.95
CA ASN A 362 -0.34 1.94 -11.29
C ASN A 362 -1.07 2.81 -10.27
N ARG A 363 -2.16 2.32 -9.68
CA ARG A 363 -2.92 3.09 -8.71
C ARG A 363 -2.09 3.43 -7.48
N SER A 364 -1.40 2.45 -6.90
CA SER A 364 -0.50 2.67 -5.76
C SER A 364 0.73 3.51 -6.13
N PHE A 365 1.22 3.38 -7.37
CA PHE A 365 2.39 4.13 -7.79
C PHE A 365 2.09 5.57 -8.23
N GLU A 366 0.89 5.89 -8.72
CA GLU A 366 0.61 7.19 -9.36
C GLU A 366 -0.54 7.97 -8.72
N HIS A 367 -1.46 7.30 -7.99
CA HIS A 367 -2.71 7.91 -7.54
C HIS A 367 -2.97 7.87 -6.03
N ASN A 368 -2.27 7.01 -5.31
CA ASN A 368 -2.45 6.89 -3.87
C ASN A 368 -1.31 7.54 -3.09
N ASP A 369 -1.65 8.07 -1.92
CA ASP A 369 -0.65 8.28 -0.88
C ASP A 369 -0.32 6.94 -0.25
N GLU A 370 0.96 6.59 -0.28
CA GLU A 370 1.46 5.30 0.23
C GLU A 370 2.60 5.54 1.22
N VAL A 371 2.84 4.54 2.06
CA VAL A 371 3.99 4.52 2.98
C VAL A 371 4.59 3.12 3.07
N ASN A 372 5.91 3.04 2.97
CA ASN A 372 6.65 1.80 3.15
C ASN A 372 7.82 2.03 4.09
N ILE A 373 8.12 1.03 4.90
CA ILE A 373 9.40 0.94 5.60
C ILE A 373 10.33 0.01 4.81
N VAL A 374 11.51 0.50 4.49
CA VAL A 374 12.57 -0.25 3.82
C VAL A 374 13.65 -0.53 4.83
N MET A 375 13.96 -1.79 5.04
CA MET A 375 14.87 -2.28 6.06
C MET A 375 16.07 -2.97 5.41
N ARG A 376 17.27 -2.64 5.87
CA ARG A 376 18.48 -3.40 5.55
C ARG A 376 18.86 -4.20 6.78
N ASP A 377 18.36 -5.44 6.86
CA ASP A 377 18.50 -6.31 8.03
C ASP A 377 18.26 -7.78 7.63
N GLU A 378 19.25 -8.63 7.80
CA GLU A 378 19.19 -10.04 7.42
C GLU A 378 18.22 -10.85 8.32
N ALA A 379 18.10 -10.50 9.60
CA ALA A 379 17.21 -11.19 10.52
C ALA A 379 15.75 -10.93 10.16
N ILE A 380 15.40 -9.66 9.88
CA ILE A 380 14.05 -9.28 9.43
C ILE A 380 13.76 -9.89 8.05
N ALA A 381 14.70 -9.82 7.10
CA ALA A 381 14.53 -10.45 5.80
C ALA A 381 14.28 -11.96 5.93
N THR A 382 15.05 -12.65 6.79
CA THR A 382 14.86 -14.08 7.08
C THR A 382 13.49 -14.37 7.69
N ARG A 383 13.01 -13.50 8.60
CA ARG A 383 11.68 -13.61 9.19
C ARG A 383 10.57 -13.46 8.12
N LEU A 384 10.70 -12.48 7.24
CA LEU A 384 9.76 -12.28 6.12
C LEU A 384 9.80 -13.45 5.12
N ILE A 385 10.98 -14.01 4.82
CA ILE A 385 11.14 -15.20 3.98
C ILE A 385 10.42 -16.42 4.60
N ALA A 386 10.50 -16.57 5.91
CA ALA A 386 9.81 -17.67 6.60
C ALA A 386 8.28 -17.55 6.47
N ASP A 387 7.74 -16.34 6.54
CA ASP A 387 6.31 -16.10 6.26
C ASP A 387 5.98 -16.35 4.79
N TYR A 388 6.78 -15.82 3.87
CA TYR A 388 6.61 -16.01 2.43
C TYR A 388 6.57 -17.50 2.05
N ARG A 389 7.45 -18.32 2.59
CA ARG A 389 7.49 -19.76 2.30
C ARG A 389 6.24 -20.48 2.78
N ARG A 390 5.70 -20.12 3.97
CA ARG A 390 4.42 -20.65 4.45
C ARG A 390 3.27 -20.25 3.55
N ASP A 391 3.28 -19.01 3.06
CA ASP A 391 2.27 -18.54 2.12
C ASP A 391 2.38 -19.27 0.76
N VAL A 392 3.59 -19.65 0.32
CA VAL A 392 3.80 -20.50 -0.87
C VAL A 392 3.23 -21.91 -0.66
N ASP A 393 3.44 -22.51 0.53
CA ASP A 393 2.90 -23.84 0.86
C ASP A 393 1.37 -23.86 0.82
N ASP A 394 0.73 -22.73 1.12
CA ASP A 394 -0.72 -22.52 1.06
C ASP A 394 -1.20 -22.01 -0.33
N SER A 395 -0.33 -22.01 -1.34
CA SER A 395 -0.60 -21.47 -2.67
C SER A 395 -0.51 -22.52 -3.76
N ARG A 396 -1.17 -22.23 -4.88
CA ARG A 396 -1.05 -23.02 -6.12
C ARG A 396 -0.12 -22.31 -7.10
N GLU A 397 0.91 -23.01 -7.59
CA GLU A 397 1.79 -22.46 -8.62
C GLU A 397 1.05 -22.38 -9.98
N VAL A 398 1.19 -21.25 -10.65
CA VAL A 398 0.70 -21.03 -12.01
C VAL A 398 1.81 -21.37 -12.98
N THR A 399 1.70 -22.52 -13.66
CA THR A 399 2.65 -22.91 -14.71
C THR A 399 2.29 -22.25 -16.04
N LEU A 400 3.28 -22.14 -16.97
CA LEU A 400 3.03 -21.61 -18.31
C LEU A 400 1.95 -22.42 -19.05
N GLU A 401 1.97 -23.76 -18.91
CA GLU A 401 0.97 -24.65 -19.50
C GLU A 401 -0.43 -24.37 -18.97
N SER A 402 -0.61 -24.32 -17.63
CA SER A 402 -1.90 -24.01 -17.01
C SER A 402 -2.41 -22.63 -17.38
N TRP A 403 -1.50 -21.67 -17.52
CA TRP A 403 -1.83 -20.31 -17.95
C TRP A 403 -2.26 -20.26 -19.43
N GLN A 404 -1.58 -20.97 -20.34
CA GLN A 404 -1.95 -21.06 -21.75
C GLN A 404 -3.29 -21.76 -21.94
N GLY A 405 -3.57 -22.81 -21.16
CA GLY A 405 -4.81 -23.58 -21.15
C GLY A 405 -6.04 -22.87 -20.58
N ARG A 406 -5.95 -21.60 -20.16
CA ARG A 406 -7.09 -20.85 -19.62
C ARG A 406 -8.25 -20.76 -20.60
N PRO A 407 -9.52 -20.76 -20.09
CA PRO A 407 -10.70 -20.63 -20.92
C PRO A 407 -10.68 -19.35 -21.77
N LEU A 408 -11.25 -19.40 -22.98
CA LEU A 408 -11.29 -18.24 -23.90
C LEU A 408 -12.00 -17.03 -23.26
N TRP A 409 -13.06 -17.27 -22.47
CA TRP A 409 -13.79 -16.20 -21.79
C TRP A 409 -12.87 -15.44 -20.79
N GLU A 410 -11.99 -16.15 -20.07
CA GLU A 410 -11.02 -15.53 -19.15
C GLU A 410 -10.02 -14.67 -19.93
N LYS A 411 -9.55 -15.14 -21.10
CA LYS A 411 -8.64 -14.38 -21.97
C LYS A 411 -9.29 -13.09 -22.48
N LEU A 412 -10.56 -13.16 -22.88
CA LEU A 412 -11.32 -12.01 -23.37
C LEU A 412 -11.62 -11.01 -22.26
N ILE A 413 -12.20 -11.47 -21.16
CA ILE A 413 -12.52 -10.59 -20.00
C ILE A 413 -11.25 -9.99 -19.40
N GLY A 414 -10.16 -10.78 -19.29
CA GLY A 414 -8.88 -10.27 -18.80
C GLY A 414 -8.31 -9.16 -19.68
N THR A 415 -8.57 -9.20 -21.01
CA THR A 415 -8.15 -8.12 -21.92
C THR A 415 -8.96 -6.84 -21.70
N VAL A 416 -10.28 -6.97 -21.54
CA VAL A 416 -11.15 -5.83 -21.23
C VAL A 416 -10.82 -5.24 -19.86
N ALA A 417 -10.67 -6.10 -18.85
CA ALA A 417 -10.29 -5.69 -17.49
C ALA A 417 -8.94 -4.93 -17.49
N TRP A 418 -7.93 -5.43 -18.23
CA TRP A 418 -6.63 -4.77 -18.35
C TRP A 418 -6.71 -3.40 -19.04
N ILE A 419 -7.56 -3.26 -20.07
CA ILE A 419 -7.75 -1.97 -20.73
C ILE A 419 -8.38 -0.96 -19.75
N LEU A 420 -9.37 -1.38 -18.98
CA LEU A 420 -10.03 -0.54 -17.98
C LEU A 420 -9.09 -0.19 -16.82
N GLU A 421 -8.33 -1.16 -16.31
CA GLU A 421 -7.41 -0.98 -15.19
C GLU A 421 -6.22 -0.09 -15.54
N ARG A 422 -5.75 -0.14 -16.79
CA ARG A 422 -4.66 0.73 -17.26
C ARG A 422 -5.04 2.21 -17.25
N GLN A 423 -6.31 2.51 -17.06
CA GLN A 423 -6.90 3.85 -17.16
C GLN A 423 -7.32 4.41 -15.79
N GLN A 424 -7.19 3.61 -14.74
CA GLN A 424 -7.41 4.00 -13.35
C GLN A 424 -6.09 4.35 -12.68
#